data_d063931857c79b788617c3acfc628ddf
#
_entry.id   d063931857c79b788617c3acfc628ddf
#
_cell.length_a   1.000
_cell.length_b   1.000
_cell.length_c   1.000
_cell.angle_alpha   90.00
_cell.angle_beta   90.00
_cell.angle_gamma   90.00
#
_symmetry.space_group_name_H-M   'P 1'
#
loop_
_entity.id
_entity.type
_entity.pdbx_description
1 polymer ?
#
loop_
_entity_poly.entity_id
_entity_poly.type
_entity_poly.pdbx_seq_one_letter_code
_entity_poly.pdbx_strand_id
1 'polypeptide(L)'
;EFNNKYNIIDIPPILEKRLEVCGIEITQLITEGELIREGTEMNHCVSNYTRAVVHGHSLIFSLRSQNSSSTLEIYPPLDNSGFGIAQHQSFANRMPDEEHLTAGKLLLNMLNERYAFCDWEQFQRKSYWAANLYDKINLAPLPLEKLKHIIGSFPNLTLMRKILNKI
;
A
#
# COMPACT_ATOMS: atom_id res chain seq x y z
N GLU A 1 -11.42 10.53 -17.61
CA GLU A 1 -10.25 9.63 -17.57
C GLU A 1 -9.36 10.11 -16.42
N PHE A 2 -9.39 9.36 -15.32
CA PHE A 2 -8.48 9.61 -14.19
C PHE A 2 -7.08 9.21 -14.63
N ASN A 3 -6.18 10.16 -14.68
CA ASN A 3 -4.79 9.96 -15.02
C ASN A 3 -4.11 9.21 -13.86
N ASN A 4 -4.07 7.89 -13.94
CA ASN A 4 -3.58 6.98 -12.90
C ASN A 4 -2.05 7.05 -12.82
N LYS A 5 -1.53 8.13 -12.24
CA LYS A 5 -0.10 8.42 -12.14
C LYS A 5 0.70 7.31 -11.44
N TYR A 6 0.10 6.64 -10.46
CA TYR A 6 0.75 5.64 -9.61
C TYR A 6 0.36 4.17 -9.88
N ASN A 7 -0.54 3.91 -10.83
CA ASN A 7 -1.00 2.54 -11.16
C ASN A 7 0.11 1.58 -11.65
N ILE A 8 1.31 2.07 -11.85
CA ILE A 8 2.44 1.28 -12.38
C ILE A 8 3.38 0.86 -11.26
N ILE A 9 3.26 1.46 -10.10
CA ILE A 9 4.10 1.15 -8.95
C ILE A 9 3.40 0.07 -8.14
N ASP A 10 3.75 -1.19 -8.37
CA ASP A 10 3.37 -2.28 -7.49
C ASP A 10 4.09 -2.06 -6.16
N ILE A 11 3.37 -1.61 -5.16
CA ILE A 11 3.83 -1.70 -3.79
C ILE A 11 3.85 -3.19 -3.47
N PRO A 12 4.99 -3.74 -2.98
CA PRO A 12 5.01 -5.14 -2.61
C PRO A 12 3.93 -5.39 -1.55
N PRO A 13 2.94 -6.23 -1.83
CA PRO A 13 1.88 -6.48 -0.87
C PRO A 13 2.48 -7.19 0.35
N ILE A 14 2.18 -6.69 1.52
CA ILE A 14 2.45 -7.41 2.77
C ILE A 14 1.53 -8.62 2.87
N LEU A 15 0.31 -8.47 2.38
CA LEU A 15 -0.62 -9.57 2.20
C LEU A 15 -0.61 -10.00 0.73
N GLU A 16 -0.10 -11.18 0.46
CA GLU A 16 -0.08 -11.77 -0.90
C GLU A 16 -1.47 -12.13 -1.40
N LYS A 17 -2.43 -12.29 -0.50
CA LYS A 17 -3.81 -12.70 -0.76
C LYS A 17 -4.77 -11.96 0.18
N ARG A 18 -6.04 -11.97 -0.18
CA ARG A 18 -7.12 -11.62 0.74
C ARG A 18 -7.04 -12.51 1.97
N LEU A 19 -7.11 -11.90 3.13
CA LEU A 19 -7.12 -12.57 4.41
C LEU A 19 -8.55 -12.56 4.95
N GLU A 20 -9.00 -13.65 5.51
CA GLU A 20 -10.26 -13.70 6.26
C GLU A 20 -9.97 -13.85 7.75
N VAL A 21 -10.50 -12.93 8.53
CA VAL A 21 -10.37 -12.91 10.00
C VAL A 21 -11.75 -12.75 10.60
N CYS A 22 -12.22 -13.75 11.34
CA CYS A 22 -13.54 -13.73 12.01
C CYS A 22 -14.70 -13.40 11.05
N GLY A 23 -14.70 -13.93 9.82
CA GLY A 23 -15.72 -13.64 8.81
C GLY A 23 -15.61 -12.26 8.14
N ILE A 24 -14.53 -11.54 8.39
CA ILE A 24 -14.22 -10.26 7.76
C ILE A 24 -13.13 -10.47 6.72
N GLU A 25 -13.43 -10.13 5.47
CA GLU A 25 -12.45 -10.11 4.38
C GLU A 25 -11.57 -8.87 4.51
N ILE A 26 -10.26 -9.07 4.54
CA ILE A 26 -9.24 -8.00 4.62
C ILE A 26 -8.43 -8.00 3.34
N THR A 27 -8.38 -6.87 2.67
CA THR A 27 -7.61 -6.66 1.44
C THR A 27 -6.68 -5.46 1.59
N GLN A 28 -5.40 -5.62 1.31
CA GLN A 28 -4.48 -4.48 1.24
C GLN A 28 -4.71 -3.70 -0.05
N LEU A 29 -4.85 -2.37 0.06
CA LEU A 29 -4.97 -1.47 -1.08
C LEU A 29 -3.57 -1.03 -1.54
N ILE A 30 -3.20 -1.41 -2.75
CA ILE A 30 -1.84 -1.24 -3.28
C ILE A 30 -1.77 -0.38 -4.54
N THR A 31 -2.91 0.08 -5.04
CA THR A 31 -2.98 0.93 -6.23
C THR A 31 -3.76 2.22 -5.95
N GLU A 32 -3.44 3.28 -6.70
CA GLU A 32 -4.20 4.54 -6.63
C GLU A 32 -5.69 4.33 -6.93
N GLY A 33 -6.01 3.48 -7.91
CA GLY A 33 -7.39 3.19 -8.28
C GLY A 33 -8.19 2.52 -7.14
N GLU A 34 -7.55 1.64 -6.37
CA GLU A 34 -8.15 1.02 -5.18
C GLU A 34 -8.40 2.05 -4.08
N LEU A 35 -7.44 2.95 -3.82
CA LEU A 35 -7.58 4.02 -2.82
C LEU A 35 -8.69 5.02 -3.20
N ILE A 36 -8.80 5.40 -4.48
CA ILE A 36 -9.87 6.27 -4.98
C ILE A 36 -11.23 5.60 -4.80
N ARG A 37 -11.34 4.32 -5.16
CA ARG A 37 -12.58 3.55 -5.01
C ARG A 37 -12.98 3.46 -3.55
N GLU A 38 -12.05 3.07 -2.69
CA GLU A 38 -12.28 2.99 -1.23
C GLU A 38 -12.75 4.33 -0.66
N GLY A 39 -12.07 5.44 -1.01
CA GLY A 39 -12.47 6.78 -0.57
C GLY A 39 -13.87 7.17 -1.02
N THR A 40 -14.24 6.79 -2.24
CA THR A 40 -15.59 7.05 -2.80
C THR A 40 -16.65 6.20 -2.09
N GLU A 41 -16.42 4.89 -1.95
CA GLU A 41 -17.35 3.95 -1.32
C GLU A 41 -17.54 4.23 0.17
N MET A 42 -16.48 4.60 0.85
CA MET A 42 -16.48 4.85 2.29
C MET A 42 -16.76 6.30 2.68
N ASN A 43 -16.84 7.20 1.69
CA ASN A 43 -17.04 8.64 1.89
C ASN A 43 -16.04 9.24 2.88
N HIS A 44 -14.74 9.00 2.63
CA HIS A 44 -13.64 9.58 3.41
C HIS A 44 -12.40 9.85 2.53
N CYS A 45 -11.38 10.50 3.10
CA CYS A 45 -10.28 11.09 2.36
C CYS A 45 -9.12 10.11 2.04
N VAL A 46 -9.31 8.79 2.10
CA VAL A 46 -8.22 7.81 1.89
C VAL A 46 -7.56 7.92 0.50
N SER A 47 -8.26 8.45 -0.50
CA SER A 47 -7.68 8.74 -1.82
C SER A 47 -6.47 9.69 -1.75
N ASN A 48 -6.40 10.54 -0.72
CA ASN A 48 -5.28 11.46 -0.53
C ASN A 48 -4.01 10.76 0.00
N TYR A 49 -4.12 9.50 0.43
CA TYR A 49 -3.00 8.73 0.98
C TYR A 49 -2.13 8.06 -0.08
N THR A 50 -2.49 8.17 -1.37
CA THR A 50 -1.74 7.54 -2.48
C THR A 50 -0.23 7.77 -2.35
N ARG A 51 0.20 9.01 -2.08
CA ARG A 51 1.62 9.32 -1.93
C ARG A 51 2.26 8.60 -0.73
N ALA A 52 1.62 8.59 0.42
CA ALA A 52 2.12 7.92 1.61
C ALA A 52 2.23 6.40 1.40
N VAL A 53 1.24 5.80 0.74
CA VAL A 53 1.21 4.36 0.42
C VAL A 53 2.32 4.01 -0.57
N VAL A 54 2.48 4.78 -1.64
CA VAL A 54 3.53 4.58 -2.65
C VAL A 54 4.93 4.68 -2.06
N HIS A 55 5.14 5.57 -1.10
CA HIS A 55 6.42 5.74 -0.42
C HIS A 55 6.63 4.76 0.76
N GLY A 56 5.67 3.86 1.03
CA GLY A 56 5.80 2.88 2.12
C GLY A 56 5.70 3.50 3.52
N HIS A 57 5.06 4.67 3.64
CA HIS A 57 4.85 5.35 4.92
C HIS A 57 3.51 4.99 5.55
N SER A 58 2.60 4.41 4.78
CA SER A 58 1.27 4.02 5.22
C SER A 58 0.83 2.75 4.49
N LEU A 59 0.17 1.87 5.20
CA LEU A 59 -0.44 0.65 4.69
C LEU A 59 -1.94 0.76 4.90
N ILE A 60 -2.71 0.66 3.81
CA ILE A 60 -4.16 0.79 3.85
C ILE A 60 -4.80 -0.56 3.58
N PHE A 61 -5.74 -0.92 4.42
CA PHE A 61 -6.51 -2.16 4.33
C PHE A 61 -8.00 -1.85 4.28
N SER A 62 -8.69 -2.50 3.36
CA SER A 62 -10.14 -2.53 3.27
C SER A 62 -10.65 -3.75 4.01
N LEU A 63 -11.56 -3.56 4.96
CA LEU A 63 -12.20 -4.61 5.73
C LEU A 63 -13.68 -4.67 5.33
N ARG A 64 -14.15 -5.84 4.96
CA ARG A 64 -15.53 -6.06 4.49
C ARG A 64 -16.16 -7.26 5.17
N SER A 65 -17.38 -7.09 5.69
CA SER A 65 -18.28 -8.14 6.11
C SER A 65 -19.60 -8.07 5.34
N GLN A 66 -20.56 -8.94 5.64
CA GLN A 66 -21.87 -8.89 4.98
C GLN A 66 -22.63 -7.58 5.26
N ASN A 67 -22.45 -7.02 6.47
CA ASN A 67 -23.29 -5.92 6.95
C ASN A 67 -22.51 -4.60 7.16
N SER A 68 -21.19 -4.64 7.15
CA SER A 68 -20.38 -3.47 7.45
C SER A 68 -19.07 -3.42 6.69
N SER A 69 -18.50 -2.22 6.66
CA SER A 69 -17.27 -1.92 5.96
C SER A 69 -16.44 -0.94 6.77
N SER A 70 -15.12 -1.13 6.76
CA SER A 70 -14.20 -0.18 7.37
C SER A 70 -12.87 -0.13 6.61
N THR A 71 -12.15 0.96 6.82
CA THR A 71 -10.81 1.18 6.28
C THR A 71 -9.84 1.36 7.43
N LEU A 72 -8.78 0.57 7.41
CA LEU A 72 -7.74 0.55 8.44
C LEU A 72 -6.44 1.08 7.85
N GLU A 73 -5.85 2.07 8.52
CA GLU A 73 -4.50 2.54 8.24
C GLU A 73 -3.54 2.02 9.30
N ILE A 74 -2.47 1.38 8.84
CA ILE A 74 -1.36 0.90 9.67
C ILE A 74 -0.10 1.63 9.22
N TYR A 75 0.63 2.22 10.14
CA TYR A 75 1.97 2.72 9.86
C TYR A 75 3.01 1.63 10.10
N PRO A 76 4.01 1.50 9.21
CA PRO A 76 5.10 0.55 9.37
C PRO A 76 6.01 0.98 10.53
N PRO A 77 6.81 0.06 11.08
CA PRO A 77 7.76 0.37 12.14
C PRO A 77 8.82 1.36 11.65
N LEU A 78 8.99 2.48 12.35
CA LEU A 78 9.95 3.52 12.02
C LEU A 78 11.28 3.35 12.79
N ASP A 79 11.27 2.64 13.91
CA ASP A 79 12.41 2.55 14.87
C ASP A 79 12.38 1.27 15.70
N ASN A 80 12.09 0.14 15.10
CA ASN A 80 11.91 -1.16 15.79
C ASN A 80 10.71 -1.20 16.76
N SER A 81 9.83 -0.20 16.75
CA SER A 81 8.64 -0.15 17.61
C SER A 81 7.52 -1.10 17.16
N GLY A 82 7.66 -1.73 15.99
CA GLY A 82 6.61 -2.53 15.37
C GLY A 82 5.61 -1.70 14.57
N PHE A 83 4.66 -2.39 13.96
CA PHE A 83 3.52 -1.74 13.29
C PHE A 83 2.57 -1.14 14.31
N GLY A 84 1.88 -0.06 13.93
CA GLY A 84 0.86 0.56 14.75
C GLY A 84 -0.35 0.99 13.93
N ILE A 85 -1.53 1.00 14.54
CA ILE A 85 -2.74 1.53 13.92
C ILE A 85 -2.68 3.05 13.97
N ALA A 86 -2.70 3.69 12.79
CA ALA A 86 -2.84 5.14 12.68
C ALA A 86 -4.30 5.55 12.83
N GLN A 87 -5.19 4.88 12.10
CA GLN A 87 -6.63 5.09 12.20
C GLN A 87 -7.41 3.87 11.70
N HIS A 88 -8.63 3.72 12.21
CA HIS A 88 -9.57 2.70 11.77
C HIS A 88 -10.96 3.34 11.73
N GLN A 89 -11.52 3.47 10.52
CA GLN A 89 -12.75 4.22 10.31
C GLN A 89 -13.74 3.45 9.45
N SER A 90 -15.02 3.58 9.75
CA SER A 90 -16.14 3.13 8.97
C SER A 90 -16.64 4.25 8.04
N PHE A 91 -17.76 4.02 7.38
CA PHE A 91 -18.39 4.98 6.46
C PHE A 91 -18.50 6.39 7.07
N ALA A 92 -18.10 7.41 6.30
CA ALA A 92 -18.09 8.81 6.68
C ALA A 92 -17.33 9.09 7.99
N ASN A 93 -16.18 8.44 8.19
CA ASN A 93 -15.29 8.57 9.34
C ASN A 93 -15.93 8.20 10.69
N ARG A 94 -16.94 7.35 10.68
CA ARG A 94 -17.53 6.83 11.92
C ARG A 94 -16.64 5.77 12.55
N MET A 95 -16.89 5.50 13.82
CA MET A 95 -16.26 4.38 14.52
C MET A 95 -16.70 3.06 13.87
N PRO A 96 -15.80 2.14 13.54
CA PRO A 96 -16.16 0.79 13.12
C PRO A 96 -16.86 0.03 14.24
N ASP A 97 -17.63 -1.00 13.88
CA ASP A 97 -18.17 -1.92 14.85
C ASP A 97 -17.08 -2.74 15.56
N GLU A 98 -17.45 -3.42 16.63
CA GLU A 98 -16.53 -4.17 17.49
C GLU A 98 -15.85 -5.34 16.76
N GLU A 99 -16.55 -5.97 15.81
CA GLU A 99 -16.01 -7.08 15.01
C GLU A 99 -14.89 -6.58 14.11
N HIS A 100 -15.10 -5.45 13.40
CA HIS A 100 -14.08 -4.83 12.57
C HIS A 100 -12.89 -4.31 13.40
N LEU A 101 -13.14 -3.72 14.57
CA LEU A 101 -12.06 -3.28 15.48
C LEU A 101 -11.22 -4.47 15.94
N THR A 102 -11.86 -5.60 16.25
CA THR A 102 -11.18 -6.85 16.65
C THR A 102 -10.37 -7.42 15.49
N ALA A 103 -10.93 -7.49 14.29
CA ALA A 103 -10.23 -7.96 13.09
C ALA A 103 -8.99 -7.08 12.78
N GLY A 104 -9.10 -5.77 12.91
CA GLY A 104 -7.98 -4.85 12.74
C GLY A 104 -6.85 -5.08 13.75
N LYS A 105 -7.18 -5.33 15.02
CA LYS A 105 -6.20 -5.67 16.06
C LYS A 105 -5.53 -7.02 15.80
N LEU A 106 -6.27 -8.02 15.35
CA LEU A 106 -5.71 -9.33 14.99
C LEU A 106 -4.78 -9.23 13.79
N LEU A 107 -5.14 -8.45 12.77
CA LEU A 107 -4.25 -8.15 11.65
C LEU A 107 -2.96 -7.48 12.13
N LEU A 108 -3.05 -6.46 12.98
CA LEU A 108 -1.88 -5.78 13.54
C LEU A 108 -0.95 -6.76 14.27
N ASN A 109 -1.50 -7.63 15.12
CA ASN A 109 -0.72 -8.64 15.84
C ASN A 109 -0.02 -9.59 14.88
N MET A 110 -0.73 -10.09 13.88
CA MET A 110 -0.16 -10.97 12.85
C MET A 110 0.99 -10.28 12.08
N LEU A 111 0.84 -9.01 11.72
CA LEU A 111 1.90 -8.25 11.05
C LEU A 111 3.11 -8.09 11.95
N ASN A 112 2.92 -7.77 13.22
CA ASN A 112 4.00 -7.64 14.18
C ASN A 112 4.75 -8.97 14.43
N GLU A 113 4.04 -10.09 14.48
CA GLU A 113 4.66 -11.41 14.62
C GLU A 113 5.43 -11.82 13.38
N ARG A 114 4.86 -11.60 12.19
CA ARG A 114 5.42 -12.08 10.92
C ARG A 114 6.59 -11.22 10.42
N TYR A 115 6.56 -9.92 10.67
CA TYR A 115 7.47 -8.95 10.09
C TYR A 115 8.30 -8.17 11.12
N ALA A 116 8.35 -8.61 12.38
CA ALA A 116 9.11 -7.97 13.44
C ALA A 116 10.61 -7.79 13.13
N PHE A 117 11.14 -8.60 12.21
CA PHE A 117 12.57 -8.60 11.84
C PHE A 117 12.82 -8.11 10.40
N CYS A 118 11.81 -7.54 9.73
CA CYS A 118 11.99 -6.99 8.38
C CYS A 118 12.69 -5.65 8.45
N ASP A 119 13.63 -5.44 7.55
CA ASP A 119 14.26 -4.13 7.34
C ASP A 119 13.30 -3.19 6.59
N TRP A 120 12.47 -2.47 7.36
CA TRP A 120 11.51 -1.52 6.84
C TRP A 120 12.14 -0.29 6.22
N GLU A 121 13.31 0.11 6.69
CA GLU A 121 14.05 1.21 6.09
C GLU A 121 14.47 0.84 4.66
N GLN A 122 14.91 -0.40 4.45
CA GLN A 122 15.21 -0.89 3.10
C GLN A 122 13.94 -0.99 2.24
N PHE A 123 12.80 -1.42 2.80
CA PHE A 123 11.52 -1.45 2.11
C PHE A 123 11.08 -0.05 1.68
N GLN A 124 11.13 0.92 2.58
CA GLN A 124 10.80 2.31 2.30
C GLN A 124 11.73 2.94 1.27
N ARG A 125 13.03 2.68 1.36
CA ARG A 125 14.01 3.13 0.35
C ARG A 125 13.68 2.59 -1.03
N LYS A 126 13.31 1.32 -1.15
CA LYS A 126 12.92 0.69 -2.43
C LYS A 126 11.64 1.33 -2.99
N SER A 127 10.62 1.52 -2.15
CA SER A 127 9.36 2.16 -2.55
C SER A 127 9.59 3.62 -2.98
N TYR A 128 10.36 4.37 -2.21
CA TYR A 128 10.73 5.74 -2.54
C TYR A 128 11.50 5.85 -3.86
N TRP A 129 12.47 4.97 -4.11
CA TRP A 129 13.22 4.95 -5.36
C TRP A 129 12.34 4.58 -6.56
N ALA A 130 11.43 3.62 -6.41
CA ALA A 130 10.49 3.25 -7.45
C ALA A 130 9.56 4.42 -7.81
N ALA A 131 9.01 5.12 -6.82
CA ALA A 131 8.16 6.29 -7.04
C ALA A 131 8.92 7.45 -7.71
N ASN A 132 10.13 7.76 -7.24
CA ASN A 132 10.96 8.81 -7.84
C ASN A 132 11.45 8.44 -9.23
N LEU A 133 11.75 7.18 -9.49
CA LEU A 133 12.14 6.72 -10.82
C LEU A 133 10.97 6.88 -11.79
N TYR A 134 9.77 6.52 -11.37
CA TYR A 134 8.56 6.70 -12.16
C TYR A 134 8.29 8.18 -12.49
N ASP A 135 8.40 9.07 -11.52
CA ASP A 135 8.24 10.51 -11.72
C ASP A 135 9.31 11.05 -12.69
N LYS A 136 10.53 10.59 -12.59
CA LYS A 136 11.62 10.99 -13.50
C LYS A 136 11.44 10.43 -14.91
N ILE A 137 10.98 9.21 -15.06
CA ILE A 137 10.73 8.59 -16.38
C ILE A 137 9.58 9.30 -17.10
N ASN A 138 8.57 9.76 -16.38
CA ASN A 138 7.46 10.50 -16.98
C ASN A 138 7.79 11.98 -17.30
N LEU A 139 8.82 12.53 -16.65
CA LEU A 139 9.20 13.95 -16.81
C LEU A 139 10.30 14.16 -17.84
N ALA A 140 11.09 13.15 -18.17
CA ALA A 140 12.15 13.27 -19.19
C ALA A 140 12.45 11.89 -19.82
N PRO A 141 12.58 11.79 -21.16
CA PRO A 141 13.03 10.57 -21.81
C PRO A 141 14.47 10.28 -21.38
N LEU A 142 14.66 9.23 -20.59
CA LEU A 142 15.99 8.76 -20.21
C LEU A 142 16.57 7.91 -21.34
N PRO A 143 17.86 8.10 -21.70
CA PRO A 143 18.54 7.22 -22.62
C PRO A 143 18.47 5.76 -22.17
N LEU A 144 18.18 4.85 -23.10
CA LEU A 144 17.98 3.42 -22.83
C LEU A 144 19.12 2.79 -22.00
N GLU A 145 20.36 3.23 -22.21
CA GLU A 145 21.53 2.74 -21.47
C GLU A 145 21.52 3.17 -19.99
N LYS A 146 21.05 4.38 -19.68
CA LYS A 146 20.85 4.81 -18.29
C LYS A 146 19.72 4.02 -17.62
N LEU A 147 18.66 3.75 -18.34
CA LEU A 147 17.56 2.89 -17.89
C LEU A 147 18.05 1.48 -17.54
N LYS A 148 18.84 0.85 -18.43
CA LYS A 148 19.42 -0.48 -18.20
C LYS A 148 20.32 -0.52 -16.96
N HIS A 149 21.13 0.53 -16.74
CA HIS A 149 22.01 0.61 -15.58
C HIS A 149 21.22 0.75 -14.27
N ILE A 150 20.21 1.62 -14.27
CA ILE A 150 19.31 1.81 -13.13
C ILE A 150 18.53 0.51 -12.85
N ILE A 151 18.00 -0.14 -13.89
CA ILE A 151 17.26 -1.38 -13.82
C ILE A 151 18.13 -2.53 -13.29
N GLY A 152 19.38 -2.63 -13.72
CA GLY A 152 20.32 -3.68 -13.28
C GLY A 152 20.64 -3.64 -11.78
N SER A 153 20.40 -2.50 -11.12
CA SER A 153 20.59 -2.36 -9.67
C SER A 153 19.34 -2.69 -8.83
N PHE A 154 18.21 -3.07 -9.44
CA PHE A 154 16.97 -3.40 -8.71
C PHE A 154 16.70 -4.90 -8.67
N PRO A 155 16.47 -5.48 -7.48
CA PRO A 155 16.19 -6.92 -7.33
C PRO A 155 14.77 -7.34 -7.72
N ASN A 156 13.85 -6.41 -8.02
CA ASN A 156 12.45 -6.74 -8.32
C ASN A 156 12.17 -6.79 -9.83
N LEU A 157 12.20 -8.00 -10.39
CA LEU A 157 12.00 -8.30 -11.81
C LEU A 157 10.61 -7.91 -12.36
N THR A 158 9.57 -7.86 -11.52
CA THR A 158 8.19 -7.62 -11.97
C THR A 158 7.97 -6.15 -12.33
N LEU A 159 8.44 -5.23 -11.49
CA LEU A 159 8.41 -3.79 -11.76
C LEU A 159 9.23 -3.46 -13.01
N MET A 160 10.37 -4.11 -13.16
CA MET A 160 11.28 -3.93 -14.30
C MET A 160 10.67 -4.35 -15.63
N ARG A 161 9.97 -5.48 -15.68
CA ARG A 161 9.27 -5.94 -16.89
C ARG A 161 8.16 -4.97 -17.30
N LYS A 162 7.42 -4.41 -16.33
CA LYS A 162 6.37 -3.41 -16.63
C LYS A 162 6.93 -2.09 -17.18
N ILE A 163 8.10 -1.66 -16.70
CA ILE A 163 8.79 -0.46 -17.21
C ILE A 163 9.32 -0.72 -18.62
N LEU A 164 9.99 -1.87 -18.85
CA LEU A 164 10.56 -2.22 -20.15
C LEU A 164 9.51 -2.47 -21.25
N ASN A 165 8.32 -2.96 -20.88
CA ASN A 165 7.24 -3.20 -21.85
C ASN A 165 6.49 -1.91 -22.27
N LYS A 166 6.84 -0.74 -21.71
CA LYS A 166 6.26 0.57 -22.06
C LYS A 166 7.21 1.47 -22.84
N ILE A 167 8.46 1.08 -22.99
CA ILE A 167 9.49 1.70 -23.83
C ILE A 167 9.56 0.98 -25.19
#